data_58092eedef7c92c385bb497af3721c9f
#
_entry.id   58092eedef7c92c385bb497af3721c9f
#
_cell.length_a   1.000
_cell.length_b   1.000
_cell.length_c   1.000
_cell.angle_alpha   90.00
_cell.angle_beta   90.00
_cell.angle_gamma   90.00
#
_symmetry.space_group_name_H-M   'P 1'
#
loop_
_entity.id
_entity.type
_entity.pdbx_description
1 polymer ?
#
loop_
_entity_poly.entity_id
_entity_poly.type
_entity_poly.pdbx_seq_one_letter_code
_entity_poly.pdbx_strand_id
1 'polypeptide(L)'
;MGTVSFMGIILKIFFIALIVISIIAIIKNKGMKKIVVLPLILEALSVFGLAFADVAEFIIRSSALPILSKLPEWTFVAYFAIGPVFALAGIIISAYNRAANLDKDHRALWLIGLIGNIVSFIISVLWILLIVFVIVYVAPAMEDMFENFLREFRKMGGYAD
;
A
#
# COMPACT_ATOMS: atom_id res chain seq x y z
N MET A 1 -14.86 -17.52 -1.21
CA MET A 1 -14.62 -16.67 -2.39
C MET A 1 -14.39 -15.27 -1.87
N GLY A 2 -13.12 -14.82 -1.88
CA GLY A 2 -12.79 -13.51 -1.34
C GLY A 2 -13.46 -12.42 -2.16
N THR A 3 -14.15 -11.54 -1.50
CA THR A 3 -14.57 -10.26 -2.06
C THR A 3 -13.30 -9.53 -2.47
N VAL A 4 -12.95 -9.64 -3.76
CA VAL A 4 -11.93 -8.76 -4.34
C VAL A 4 -12.45 -7.37 -4.05
N SER A 5 -11.82 -6.69 -3.10
CA SER A 5 -12.30 -5.40 -2.66
C SER A 5 -12.34 -4.49 -3.88
N PHE A 6 -13.48 -3.86 -4.16
CA PHE A 6 -13.62 -2.85 -5.20
C PHE A 6 -12.47 -1.83 -5.16
N MET A 7 -12.02 -1.49 -3.97
CA MET A 7 -10.85 -0.66 -3.72
C MET A 7 -9.56 -1.26 -4.30
N GLY A 8 -9.36 -2.57 -4.15
CA GLY A 8 -8.19 -3.27 -4.71
C GLY A 8 -8.15 -3.23 -6.24
N ILE A 9 -9.31 -3.32 -6.90
CA ILE A 9 -9.40 -3.20 -8.36
C ILE A 9 -9.03 -1.77 -8.79
N ILE A 10 -9.56 -0.75 -8.13
CA ILE A 10 -9.25 0.66 -8.42
C ILE A 10 -7.75 0.92 -8.28
N LEU A 11 -7.13 0.45 -7.19
CA LEU A 11 -5.69 0.62 -6.96
C LEU A 11 -4.84 -0.08 -8.04
N LYS A 12 -5.25 -1.27 -8.50
CA LYS A 12 -4.56 -1.97 -9.60
C LYS A 12 -4.67 -1.22 -10.92
N ILE A 13 -5.86 -0.70 -11.25
CA ILE A 13 -6.07 0.12 -12.46
C ILE A 13 -5.20 1.38 -12.37
N PHE A 14 -5.20 2.04 -11.23
CA PHE A 14 -4.38 3.25 -11.00
C PHE A 14 -2.88 2.96 -11.15
N PHE A 15 -2.40 1.87 -10.55
CA PHE A 15 -1.01 1.41 -10.69
C PHE A 15 -0.61 1.16 -12.15
N ILE A 16 -1.46 0.44 -12.90
CA ILE A 16 -1.21 0.17 -14.33
C ILE A 16 -1.19 1.49 -15.12
N ALA A 17 -2.12 2.41 -14.86
CA ALA A 17 -2.18 3.71 -15.50
C ALA A 17 -0.89 4.53 -15.26
N LEU A 18 -0.36 4.53 -14.04
CA LEU A 18 0.89 5.21 -13.70
C LEU A 18 2.09 4.63 -14.47
N ILE A 19 2.18 3.30 -14.57
CA ILE A 19 3.23 2.65 -15.34
C ILE A 19 3.13 3.05 -16.82
N VAL A 20 1.93 3.00 -17.40
CA VAL A 20 1.71 3.37 -18.81
C VAL A 20 2.07 4.83 -19.05
N ILE A 21 1.64 5.75 -18.18
CA ILE A 21 1.99 7.17 -18.27
C ILE A 21 3.51 7.37 -18.20
N SER A 22 4.18 6.67 -17.27
CA SER A 22 5.65 6.75 -17.12
C SER A 22 6.37 6.27 -18.38
N ILE A 23 5.93 5.15 -18.96
CA ILE A 23 6.50 4.60 -20.19
C ILE A 23 6.29 5.58 -21.36
N ILE A 24 5.08 6.10 -21.54
CA ILE A 24 4.77 7.07 -22.59
C ILE A 24 5.61 8.33 -22.43
N ALA A 25 5.78 8.83 -21.20
CA ALA A 25 6.59 9.99 -20.89
C ALA A 25 8.05 9.78 -21.30
N ILE A 26 8.62 8.60 -20.98
CA ILE A 26 10.00 8.24 -21.34
C ILE A 26 10.16 8.16 -22.87
N ILE A 27 9.21 7.53 -23.56
CA ILE A 27 9.29 7.32 -25.02
C ILE A 27 9.15 8.64 -25.78
N LYS A 28 8.16 9.48 -25.38
CA LYS A 28 7.89 10.76 -26.07
C LYS A 28 8.98 11.80 -25.86
N ASN A 29 9.67 11.76 -24.73
CA ASN A 29 10.60 12.80 -24.31
C ASN A 29 12.03 12.28 -24.27
N LYS A 30 12.55 11.82 -25.42
CA LYS A 30 13.90 11.23 -25.56
C LYS A 30 15.05 12.11 -25.02
N GLY A 31 14.88 13.44 -24.98
CA GLY A 31 15.84 14.40 -24.42
C GLY A 31 15.62 14.79 -22.97
N MET A 32 14.53 14.31 -22.35
CA MET A 32 14.17 14.67 -20.98
C MET A 32 15.12 14.04 -19.97
N LYS A 33 15.50 14.81 -18.95
CA LYS A 33 16.27 14.26 -17.84
C LYS A 33 15.41 13.23 -17.09
N LYS A 34 15.94 12.01 -16.89
CA LYS A 34 15.25 10.90 -16.23
C LYS A 34 14.70 11.27 -14.85
N ILE A 35 15.33 12.24 -14.18
CA ILE A 35 14.90 12.71 -12.86
C ILE A 35 13.49 13.34 -12.87
N VAL A 36 13.01 13.85 -14.00
CA VAL A 36 11.65 14.44 -14.12
C VAL A 36 10.57 13.34 -14.11
N VAL A 37 10.91 12.13 -14.59
CA VAL A 37 9.99 10.98 -14.60
C VAL A 37 10.04 10.20 -13.28
N LEU A 38 11.12 10.33 -12.53
CA LEU A 38 11.36 9.55 -11.31
C LEU A 38 10.22 9.66 -10.28
N PRO A 39 9.58 10.84 -10.05
CA PRO A 39 8.41 10.91 -9.17
C PRO A 39 7.24 10.00 -9.58
N LEU A 40 6.97 9.84 -10.87
CA LEU A 40 5.92 8.94 -11.36
C LEU A 40 6.24 7.47 -11.09
N ILE A 41 7.52 7.10 -11.23
CA ILE A 41 7.97 5.74 -10.92
C ILE A 41 7.86 5.48 -9.41
N LEU A 42 8.26 6.45 -8.59
CA LEU A 42 8.16 6.35 -7.13
C LEU A 42 6.71 6.29 -6.65
N GLU A 43 5.80 7.03 -7.32
CA GLU A 43 4.37 6.94 -7.07
C GLU A 43 3.84 5.53 -7.39
N ALA A 44 4.20 4.95 -8.53
CA ALA A 44 3.84 3.59 -8.87
C ALA A 44 4.36 2.59 -7.83
N LEU A 45 5.61 2.72 -7.38
CA LEU A 45 6.19 1.88 -6.35
C LEU A 45 5.49 2.05 -4.99
N SER A 46 5.07 3.27 -4.63
CA SER A 46 4.36 3.53 -3.38
C SER A 46 2.98 2.88 -3.34
N VAL A 47 2.29 2.83 -4.47
CA VAL A 47 0.96 2.21 -4.58
C VAL A 47 1.04 0.69 -4.73
N PHE A 48 2.19 0.16 -5.18
CA PHE A 48 2.38 -1.27 -5.43
C PHE A 48 1.99 -2.15 -4.24
N GLY A 49 2.46 -1.81 -3.05
CA GLY A 49 2.16 -2.57 -1.83
C GLY A 49 0.68 -2.65 -1.53
N LEU A 50 -0.06 -1.55 -1.72
CA LEU A 50 -1.51 -1.50 -1.50
C LEU A 50 -2.29 -2.18 -2.63
N ALA A 51 -1.84 -2.00 -3.88
CA ALA A 51 -2.52 -2.57 -5.04
C ALA A 51 -2.45 -4.11 -5.07
N PHE A 52 -1.39 -4.70 -4.53
CA PHE A 52 -1.14 -6.14 -4.53
C PHE A 52 -1.19 -6.77 -3.15
N ALA A 53 -1.78 -6.11 -2.16
CA ALA A 53 -1.91 -6.63 -0.79
C ALA A 53 -2.67 -7.97 -0.76
N ASP A 54 -3.70 -8.14 -1.59
CA ASP A 54 -4.45 -9.39 -1.73
C ASP A 54 -3.61 -10.54 -2.29
N VAL A 55 -2.69 -10.25 -3.22
CA VAL A 55 -1.75 -11.24 -3.76
C VAL A 55 -0.72 -11.63 -2.70
N ALA A 56 -0.21 -10.65 -1.94
CA ALA A 56 0.70 -10.92 -0.83
C ALA A 56 0.01 -11.79 0.23
N GLU A 57 -1.23 -11.47 0.61
CA GLU A 57 -2.03 -12.27 1.55
C GLU A 57 -2.25 -13.69 1.02
N PHE A 58 -2.61 -13.85 -0.25
CA PHE A 58 -2.79 -15.17 -0.87
C PHE A 58 -1.51 -16.00 -0.83
N ILE A 59 -0.36 -15.43 -1.18
CA ILE A 59 0.93 -16.11 -1.15
C ILE A 59 1.28 -16.56 0.27
N ILE A 60 1.02 -15.72 1.27
CA ILE A 60 1.30 -16.03 2.67
C ILE A 60 0.39 -17.14 3.18
N ARG A 61 -0.91 -17.09 2.87
CA ARG A 61 -1.90 -18.10 3.31
C ARG A 61 -1.79 -19.42 2.56
N SER A 62 -1.26 -19.44 1.34
CA SER A 62 -1.25 -20.63 0.47
C SER A 62 -0.27 -21.72 0.92
N SER A 63 0.45 -21.53 2.03
CA SER A 63 1.48 -22.47 2.55
C SER A 63 2.52 -22.92 1.50
N ALA A 64 2.46 -22.36 0.30
CA ALA A 64 3.37 -22.69 -0.81
C ALA A 64 4.83 -22.35 -0.47
N LEU A 65 5.03 -21.46 0.50
CA LEU A 65 6.35 -21.06 0.98
C LEU A 65 6.40 -21.16 2.51
N PRO A 66 6.83 -22.33 3.07
CA PRO A 66 6.94 -22.54 4.52
C PRO A 66 7.81 -21.50 5.24
N ILE A 67 8.67 -20.81 4.49
CA ILE A 67 9.53 -19.73 5.00
C ILE A 67 8.69 -18.48 5.35
N LEU A 68 7.65 -18.16 4.56
CA LEU A 68 6.84 -16.98 4.80
C LEU A 68 5.94 -17.10 6.03
N SER A 69 5.49 -18.31 6.37
CA SER A 69 4.70 -18.55 7.59
C SER A 69 5.52 -18.36 8.88
N LYS A 70 6.85 -18.32 8.78
CA LYS A 70 7.79 -18.09 9.89
C LYS A 70 8.25 -16.64 9.99
N LEU A 71 7.81 -15.76 9.07
CA LEU A 71 8.19 -14.35 9.13
C LEU A 71 7.51 -13.69 10.34
N PRO A 72 8.28 -12.90 11.10
CA PRO A 72 7.71 -12.12 12.21
C PRO A 72 6.60 -11.18 11.71
N GLU A 73 5.60 -10.92 12.53
CA GLU A 73 4.46 -10.04 12.20
C GLU A 73 4.88 -8.64 11.76
N TRP A 74 5.99 -8.11 12.30
CA TRP A 74 6.53 -6.82 11.90
C TRP A 74 6.94 -6.74 10.42
N THR A 75 7.18 -7.88 9.75
CA THR A 75 7.51 -7.93 8.32
C THR A 75 6.36 -7.39 7.48
N PHE A 76 5.11 -7.61 7.90
CA PHE A 76 3.93 -7.04 7.26
C PHE A 76 3.88 -5.52 7.42
N VAL A 77 4.16 -5.04 8.62
CA VAL A 77 4.22 -3.59 8.88
C VAL A 77 5.32 -2.96 8.02
N ALA A 78 6.50 -3.61 7.93
CA ALA A 78 7.60 -3.15 7.09
C ALA A 78 7.21 -3.11 5.60
N TYR A 79 6.49 -4.12 5.11
CA TYR A 79 5.99 -4.13 3.73
C TYR A 79 5.11 -2.91 3.42
N PHE A 80 4.18 -2.57 4.31
CA PHE A 80 3.33 -1.40 4.12
C PHE A 80 4.06 -0.07 4.37
N ALA A 81 5.13 -0.07 5.17
CA ALA A 81 5.95 1.12 5.40
C ALA A 81 6.77 1.56 4.17
N ILE A 82 7.01 0.67 3.21
CA ILE A 82 7.71 0.97 1.96
C ILE A 82 6.94 2.02 1.14
N GLY A 83 5.60 1.94 1.10
CA GLY A 83 4.75 2.86 0.35
C GLY A 83 4.98 4.34 0.71
N PRO A 84 4.84 4.75 1.98
CA PRO A 84 5.10 6.13 2.40
C PRO A 84 6.52 6.61 2.11
N VAL A 85 7.52 5.72 2.22
CA VAL A 85 8.93 6.08 1.95
C VAL A 85 9.11 6.45 0.47
N PHE A 86 8.60 5.65 -0.45
CA PHE A 86 8.66 5.96 -1.88
C PHE A 86 7.85 7.21 -2.23
N ALA A 87 6.66 7.39 -1.66
CA ALA A 87 5.84 8.57 -1.88
C ALA A 87 6.56 9.84 -1.38
N LEU A 88 7.16 9.79 -0.19
CA LEU A 88 7.92 10.92 0.35
C LEU A 88 9.13 11.27 -0.53
N ALA A 89 9.88 10.26 -0.99
CA ALA A 89 10.98 10.46 -1.94
C ALA A 89 10.48 11.10 -3.24
N GLY A 90 9.33 10.68 -3.75
CA GLY A 90 8.68 11.27 -4.93
C GLY A 90 8.32 12.73 -4.74
N ILE A 91 7.79 13.12 -3.57
CA ILE A 91 7.50 14.52 -3.21
C ILE A 91 8.79 15.36 -3.21
N ILE A 92 9.83 14.86 -2.54
CA ILE A 92 11.13 15.56 -2.44
C ILE A 92 11.73 15.78 -3.82
N ILE A 93 11.74 14.76 -4.69
CA ILE A 93 12.28 14.86 -6.04
C ILE A 93 11.43 15.79 -6.90
N SER A 94 10.09 15.79 -6.75
CA SER A 94 9.21 16.75 -7.43
C SER A 94 9.53 18.18 -7.02
N ALA A 95 9.74 18.43 -5.73
CA ALA A 95 10.14 19.75 -5.23
C ALA A 95 11.51 20.18 -5.78
N TYR A 96 12.47 19.26 -5.81
CA TYR A 96 13.79 19.50 -6.41
C TYR A 96 13.69 19.84 -7.90
N ASN A 97 12.91 19.07 -8.67
CA ASN A 97 12.70 19.33 -10.10
C ASN A 97 12.15 20.73 -10.34
N ARG A 98 11.22 21.19 -9.49
CA ARG A 98 10.65 22.52 -9.52
C ARG A 98 11.70 23.58 -9.21
N ALA A 99 12.44 23.43 -8.12
CA ALA A 99 13.48 24.36 -7.71
C ALA A 99 14.58 24.50 -8.77
N ALA A 100 14.95 23.40 -9.43
CA ALA A 100 15.95 23.37 -10.48
C ALA A 100 15.40 23.75 -11.87
N ASN A 101 14.13 24.15 -11.98
CA ASN A 101 13.44 24.47 -13.24
C ASN A 101 13.52 23.37 -14.32
N LEU A 102 13.61 22.11 -13.91
CA LEU A 102 13.67 20.96 -14.82
C LEU A 102 12.28 20.58 -15.37
N ASP A 103 11.21 21.11 -14.76
CA ASP A 103 9.81 20.86 -15.08
C ASP A 103 9.22 21.82 -16.14
N LYS A 104 10.00 22.81 -16.62
CA LYS A 104 9.47 23.92 -17.47
C LYS A 104 8.68 23.41 -18.66
N ASP A 105 9.20 22.41 -19.37
CA ASP A 105 8.60 21.88 -20.59
C ASP A 105 7.65 20.70 -20.30
N HIS A 106 7.55 20.27 -19.03
CA HIS A 106 6.82 19.07 -18.62
C HIS A 106 5.96 19.28 -17.36
N ARG A 107 5.40 20.48 -17.20
CA ARG A 107 4.62 20.86 -16.01
C ARG A 107 3.48 19.88 -15.67
N ALA A 108 2.81 19.32 -16.67
CA ALA A 108 1.74 18.36 -16.44
C ALA A 108 2.26 17.08 -15.76
N LEU A 109 3.38 16.54 -16.23
CA LEU A 109 4.01 15.34 -15.65
C LEU A 109 4.51 15.61 -14.23
N TRP A 110 5.13 16.77 -14.01
CA TRP A 110 5.56 17.20 -12.69
C TRP A 110 4.37 17.28 -11.71
N LEU A 111 3.26 17.90 -12.15
CA LEU A 111 2.07 18.08 -11.31
C LEU A 111 1.43 16.74 -10.97
N ILE A 112 1.30 15.83 -11.95
CA ILE A 112 0.78 14.47 -11.74
C ILE A 112 1.65 13.76 -10.72
N GLY A 113 2.97 13.74 -10.91
CA GLY A 113 3.88 13.05 -9.99
C GLY A 113 3.89 13.67 -8.58
N LEU A 114 3.77 14.98 -8.44
CA LEU A 114 3.69 15.63 -7.13
C LEU A 114 2.38 15.29 -6.41
N ILE A 115 1.24 15.54 -7.07
CA ILE A 115 -0.09 15.31 -6.48
C ILE A 115 -0.27 13.82 -6.18
N GLY A 116 0.09 12.96 -7.12
CA GLY A 116 -0.01 11.52 -6.96
C GLY A 116 0.79 11.02 -5.76
N ASN A 117 2.05 11.45 -5.60
CA ASN A 117 2.85 11.08 -4.44
C ASN A 117 2.27 11.62 -3.12
N ILE A 118 1.71 12.84 -3.09
CA ILE A 118 1.04 13.38 -1.90
C ILE A 118 -0.18 12.50 -1.54
N VAL A 119 -1.02 12.18 -2.50
CA VAL A 119 -2.19 11.31 -2.30
C VAL A 119 -1.78 9.92 -1.85
N SER A 120 -0.79 9.32 -2.52
CA SER A 120 -0.25 8.00 -2.15
C SER A 120 0.35 7.98 -0.75
N PHE A 121 1.03 9.05 -0.35
CA PHE A 121 1.57 9.19 1.01
C PHE A 121 0.46 9.20 2.04
N ILE A 122 -0.57 10.03 1.85
CA ILE A 122 -1.72 10.12 2.77
C ILE A 122 -2.43 8.76 2.88
N ILE A 123 -2.74 8.12 1.75
CA ILE A 123 -3.41 6.83 1.74
C ILE A 123 -2.57 5.76 2.45
N SER A 124 -1.27 5.71 2.19
CA SER A 124 -0.37 4.74 2.80
C SER A 124 -0.25 4.93 4.31
N VAL A 125 -0.16 6.18 4.78
CA VAL A 125 -0.13 6.49 6.21
C VAL A 125 -1.45 6.12 6.88
N LEU A 126 -2.59 6.47 6.29
CA LEU A 126 -3.90 6.10 6.82
C LEU A 126 -4.07 4.58 6.89
N TRP A 127 -3.56 3.85 5.91
CA TRP A 127 -3.60 2.39 5.89
C TRP A 127 -2.77 1.78 7.01
N ILE A 128 -1.56 2.29 7.25
CA ILE A 128 -0.72 1.85 8.39
C ILE A 128 -1.43 2.13 9.72
N LEU A 129 -2.00 3.33 9.88
CA LEU A 129 -2.75 3.67 11.09
C LEU A 129 -3.94 2.75 11.31
N LEU A 130 -4.65 2.38 10.24
CA LEU A 130 -5.76 1.41 10.30
C LEU A 130 -5.27 0.03 10.74
N ILE A 131 -4.15 -0.46 10.18
CA ILE A 131 -3.56 -1.75 10.57
C ILE A 131 -3.18 -1.73 12.07
N VAL A 132 -2.49 -0.68 12.50
CA VAL A 132 -2.10 -0.52 13.92
C VAL A 132 -3.33 -0.49 14.81
N PHE A 133 -4.38 0.25 14.42
CA PHE A 133 -5.63 0.30 15.15
C PHE A 133 -6.27 -1.07 15.29
N VAL A 134 -6.33 -1.84 14.20
CA VAL A 134 -6.90 -3.20 14.22
C VAL A 134 -6.08 -4.12 15.14
N ILE A 135 -4.76 -4.09 15.06
CA ILE A 135 -3.89 -4.95 15.88
C ILE A 135 -4.00 -4.58 17.37
N VAL A 136 -4.01 -3.28 17.70
CA VAL A 136 -3.94 -2.83 19.10
C VAL A 136 -5.29 -2.85 19.79
N TYR A 137 -6.38 -2.57 19.07
CA TYR A 137 -7.70 -2.37 19.70
C TYR A 137 -8.73 -3.42 19.29
N VAL A 138 -8.77 -3.81 18.02
CA VAL A 138 -9.82 -4.71 17.52
C VAL A 138 -9.50 -6.16 17.83
N ALA A 139 -8.26 -6.59 17.59
CA ALA A 139 -7.88 -7.99 17.77
C ALA A 139 -8.02 -8.44 19.24
N PRO A 140 -7.52 -7.71 20.25
CA PRO A 140 -7.74 -8.06 21.67
C PRO A 140 -9.21 -8.05 22.08
N ALA A 141 -9.99 -7.06 21.62
CA ALA A 141 -11.43 -7.00 21.93
C ALA A 141 -12.21 -8.19 21.35
N MET A 142 -11.82 -8.67 20.18
CA MET A 142 -12.41 -9.87 19.57
C MET A 142 -12.03 -11.15 20.35
N GLU A 143 -10.79 -11.24 20.82
CA GLU A 143 -10.30 -12.36 21.62
C GLU A 143 -11.07 -12.44 22.94
N ASP A 144 -11.18 -11.32 23.65
CA ASP A 144 -11.97 -11.22 24.90
C ASP A 144 -13.46 -11.59 24.68
N MET A 145 -14.05 -11.12 23.60
CA MET A 145 -15.44 -11.46 23.24
C MET A 145 -15.61 -12.95 22.96
N PHE A 146 -14.67 -13.56 22.25
CA PHE A 146 -14.68 -14.97 21.91
C PHE A 146 -14.48 -15.84 23.15
N GLU A 147 -13.55 -15.48 24.04
CA GLU A 147 -13.37 -16.18 25.32
C GLU A 147 -14.61 -16.11 26.21
N ASN A 148 -15.26 -14.95 26.32
CA ASN A 148 -16.51 -14.77 27.06
C ASN A 148 -17.64 -15.64 26.47
N PHE A 149 -17.76 -15.66 25.14
CA PHE A 149 -18.73 -16.53 24.45
C PHE A 149 -18.49 -18.00 24.76
N LEU A 150 -17.24 -18.48 24.67
CA LEU A 150 -16.89 -19.87 25.00
C LEU A 150 -17.16 -20.20 26.47
N ARG A 151 -16.93 -19.24 27.36
CA ARG A 151 -17.23 -19.41 28.81
C ARG A 151 -18.71 -19.55 29.07
N GLU A 152 -19.54 -18.76 28.42
CA GLU A 152 -20.99 -18.86 28.51
C GLU A 152 -21.53 -20.15 27.89
N PHE A 153 -20.99 -20.53 26.73
CA PHE A 153 -21.38 -21.76 26.06
C PHE A 153 -21.07 -23.01 26.92
N ARG A 154 -19.92 -23.05 27.61
CA ARG A 154 -19.58 -24.11 28.55
C ARG A 154 -20.52 -24.17 29.75
N LYS A 155 -20.98 -23.00 30.25
CA LYS A 155 -21.97 -22.97 31.34
C LYS A 155 -23.31 -23.53 30.91
N MET A 156 -23.73 -23.28 29.66
CA MET A 156 -25.02 -23.83 29.14
C MET A 156 -24.93 -25.31 28.82
N GLY A 157 -23.79 -25.83 28.37
CA GLY A 157 -23.59 -27.27 28.10
C GLY A 157 -23.38 -28.12 29.33
N GLY A 158 -23.06 -27.54 30.50
CA GLY A 158 -22.90 -28.25 31.78
C GLY A 158 -24.20 -28.54 32.53
N TYR A 159 -25.38 -28.25 31.98
CA TYR A 159 -26.67 -28.65 32.51
C TYR A 159 -27.26 -29.91 31.86
N ALA A 160 -26.41 -30.67 31.14
CA ALA A 160 -26.80 -31.89 30.44
C ALA A 160 -26.21 -33.17 31.08
N ASP A 161 -26.02 -33.20 32.43
CA ASP A 161 -25.71 -34.41 33.23
C ASP A 161 -26.84 -34.65 34.25
#